data_99fa36ca8987023cc7331987f26f7f08
#
_entry.id   99fa36ca8987023cc7331987f26f7f08
#
_cell.length_a   1.000
_cell.length_b   1.000
_cell.length_c   1.000
_cell.angle_alpha   90.00
_cell.angle_beta   90.00
_cell.angle_gamma   90.00
#
_symmetry.space_group_name_H-M   'P 1'
#
loop_
_entity.id
_entity.type
_entity.pdbx_description
1 polymer ?
#
loop_
_entity_poly.entity_id
_entity_poly.type
_entity_poly.pdbx_seq_one_letter_code
_entity_poly.pdbx_strand_id
1 'polypeptide(L)'
;MYTPSLRVKNNGVPILSKAEIDAIGERFVQDFQPEVLTNPSPVDIEGFIEFYLGMTPDYQYLSHNGVYLGMTVFNDTNKVPVFDPATNRAEYISAKARTVIIDNRLLDESQRHRYRFTLGHEGGHDIFHSGYFSYNPDQVSIFDDELSAPMIQCRVDNGMTNKSDTRKWDDHDWMEWQANHLSAAVLMPKTPIIQMAKYHGDKLKYPPSMGMFIAQVSAVFDVSVTAATNRLKDLGIIRRSDTTDYSYASAIMDFVGVVGS
;
A
#
# COMPACT_ATOMS: atom_id res chain seq x y z
N MET A 1 -8.85 6.95 17.53
CA MET A 1 -7.96 6.28 16.56
C MET A 1 -7.61 4.89 17.09
N TYR A 2 -7.85 3.86 16.31
CA TYR A 2 -7.45 2.49 16.63
C TYR A 2 -5.93 2.35 16.62
N THR A 3 -5.37 1.64 17.59
CA THR A 3 -3.94 1.32 17.66
C THR A 3 -3.78 -0.18 17.81
N PRO A 4 -3.18 -0.88 16.82
CA PRO A 4 -3.01 -2.32 16.88
C PRO A 4 -1.96 -2.72 17.93
N SER A 5 -2.22 -3.81 18.68
CA SER A 5 -1.21 -4.44 19.50
C SER A 5 -0.42 -5.44 18.65
N LEU A 6 0.88 -5.20 18.48
CA LEU A 6 1.73 -5.97 17.59
C LEU A 6 2.71 -6.84 18.38
N ARG A 7 2.87 -8.09 17.96
CA ARG A 7 4.04 -8.90 18.35
C ARG A 7 5.21 -8.48 17.47
N VAL A 8 6.34 -8.19 18.06
CA VAL A 8 7.53 -7.73 17.34
C VAL A 8 8.74 -8.63 17.61
N LYS A 9 9.67 -8.67 16.67
CA LYS A 9 11.02 -9.21 16.85
C LYS A 9 11.81 -8.35 17.84
N ASN A 10 12.96 -8.83 18.29
CA ASN A 10 13.85 -8.07 19.19
C ASN A 10 14.29 -6.72 18.60
N ASN A 11 14.34 -6.60 17.29
CA ASN A 11 14.69 -5.37 16.57
C ASN A 11 13.48 -4.48 16.23
N GLY A 12 12.27 -4.82 16.68
CA GLY A 12 11.07 -4.01 16.48
C GLY A 12 10.27 -4.33 15.22
N VAL A 13 10.73 -5.21 14.34
CA VAL A 13 9.96 -5.63 13.15
C VAL A 13 8.75 -6.47 13.57
N PRO A 14 7.52 -6.14 13.15
CA PRO A 14 6.32 -6.91 13.49
C PRO A 14 6.34 -8.33 12.93
N ILE A 15 5.73 -9.25 13.69
CA ILE A 15 5.48 -10.64 13.28
C ILE A 15 3.99 -10.77 12.98
N LEU A 16 3.61 -10.68 11.69
CA LEU A 16 2.23 -10.64 11.24
C LEU A 16 1.96 -11.70 10.17
N SER A 17 0.81 -12.35 10.30
CA SER A 17 0.20 -13.15 9.23
C SER A 17 -0.71 -12.30 8.36
N LYS A 18 -1.05 -12.76 7.15
CA LYS A 18 -2.05 -12.11 6.28
C LYS A 18 -3.39 -11.90 6.99
N ALA A 19 -3.83 -12.89 7.75
CA ALA A 19 -5.12 -12.82 8.46
C ALA A 19 -5.11 -11.74 9.56
N GLU A 20 -3.98 -11.57 10.26
CA GLU A 20 -3.83 -10.49 11.24
C GLU A 20 -3.80 -9.12 10.55
N ILE A 21 -3.10 -8.97 9.41
CA ILE A 21 -3.08 -7.72 8.63
C ILE A 21 -4.48 -7.40 8.11
N ASP A 22 -5.22 -8.39 7.59
CA ASP A 22 -6.61 -8.21 7.14
C ASP A 22 -7.52 -7.73 8.28
N ALA A 23 -7.40 -8.32 9.47
CA ALA A 23 -8.19 -7.92 10.64
C ALA A 23 -7.83 -6.50 11.12
N ILE A 24 -6.55 -6.15 11.08
CA ILE A 24 -6.07 -4.80 11.42
C ILE A 24 -6.58 -3.78 10.40
N GLY A 25 -6.47 -4.07 9.10
CA GLY A 25 -6.96 -3.18 8.04
C GLY A 25 -8.46 -2.94 8.14
N GLU A 26 -9.28 -3.98 8.33
CA GLU A 26 -10.72 -3.83 8.55
C GLU A 26 -11.04 -3.03 9.82
N ARG A 27 -10.27 -3.21 10.89
CA ARG A 27 -10.49 -2.44 12.12
C ARG A 27 -10.18 -0.96 11.92
N PHE A 28 -9.17 -0.62 11.13
CA PHE A 28 -8.92 0.76 10.73
C PHE A 28 -10.09 1.36 9.93
N VAL A 29 -10.58 0.63 8.92
CA VAL A 29 -11.73 1.07 8.12
C VAL A 29 -12.98 1.20 9.00
N GLN A 30 -13.21 0.27 9.92
CA GLN A 30 -14.34 0.34 10.85
C GLN A 30 -14.29 1.57 11.77
N ASP A 31 -13.08 1.99 12.18
CA ASP A 31 -12.89 3.14 13.07
C ASP A 31 -12.94 4.48 12.31
N PHE A 32 -12.48 4.50 11.05
CA PHE A 32 -12.37 5.70 10.23
C PHE A 32 -13.60 5.94 9.34
N GLN A 33 -14.03 4.92 8.59
CA GLN A 33 -15.08 5.00 7.57
C GLN A 33 -15.94 3.74 7.55
N PRO A 34 -16.71 3.47 8.65
CA PRO A 34 -17.41 2.19 8.87
C PRO A 34 -18.44 1.84 7.78
N GLU A 35 -18.99 2.81 7.09
CA GLU A 35 -19.98 2.63 6.01
C GLU A 35 -19.42 1.80 4.85
N VAL A 36 -18.11 1.84 4.58
CA VAL A 36 -17.46 1.04 3.53
C VAL A 36 -17.65 -0.46 3.75
N LEU A 37 -17.72 -0.89 5.00
CA LEU A 37 -17.89 -2.31 5.35
C LEU A 37 -19.29 -2.84 5.04
N THR A 38 -20.30 -1.98 5.01
CA THR A 38 -21.70 -2.32 4.75
C THR A 38 -22.19 -1.90 3.38
N ASN A 39 -21.64 -0.80 2.84
CA ASN A 39 -21.91 -0.28 1.51
C ASN A 39 -20.57 -0.10 0.78
N PRO A 40 -20.11 -1.13 0.03
CA PRO A 40 -18.80 -1.11 -0.62
C PRO A 40 -18.59 0.13 -1.47
N SER A 41 -17.54 0.89 -1.17
CA SER A 41 -17.17 2.15 -1.83
C SER A 41 -15.66 2.40 -1.64
N PRO A 42 -15.06 3.35 -2.37
CA PRO A 42 -13.66 3.70 -2.15
C PRO A 42 -13.43 4.25 -0.75
N VAL A 43 -12.36 3.80 -0.09
CA VAL A 43 -11.88 4.43 1.15
C VAL A 43 -11.25 5.77 0.81
N ASP A 44 -11.56 6.83 1.58
CA ASP A 44 -10.84 8.10 1.53
C ASP A 44 -9.43 7.93 2.12
N ILE A 45 -8.49 7.51 1.27
CA ILE A 45 -7.13 7.21 1.70
C ILE A 45 -6.35 8.47 2.08
N GLU A 46 -6.64 9.60 1.47
CA GLU A 46 -6.03 10.89 1.79
C GLU A 46 -6.47 11.33 3.19
N GLY A 47 -7.77 11.34 3.44
CA GLY A 47 -8.32 11.62 4.77
C GLY A 47 -7.86 10.63 5.83
N PHE A 48 -7.68 9.35 5.46
CA PHE A 48 -7.10 8.35 6.35
C PHE A 48 -5.67 8.69 6.75
N ILE A 49 -4.82 9.07 5.82
CA ILE A 49 -3.42 9.43 6.08
C ILE A 49 -3.33 10.74 6.86
N GLU A 50 -3.99 11.80 6.36
CA GLU A 50 -3.82 13.14 6.89
C GLU A 50 -4.58 13.35 8.22
N PHE A 51 -5.87 13.03 8.24
CA PHE A 51 -6.72 13.38 9.40
C PHE A 51 -6.82 12.24 10.41
N TYR A 52 -6.85 10.99 9.96
CA TYR A 52 -6.98 9.88 10.88
C TYR A 52 -5.62 9.44 11.45
N LEU A 53 -4.61 9.21 10.62
CA LEU A 53 -3.26 8.89 11.11
C LEU A 53 -2.51 10.14 11.59
N GLY A 54 -2.82 11.33 11.10
CA GLY A 54 -2.13 12.58 11.44
C GLY A 54 -0.73 12.65 10.82
N MET A 55 -0.54 12.08 9.64
CA MET A 55 0.67 12.25 8.83
C MET A 55 0.56 13.52 7.98
N THR A 56 1.70 14.08 7.60
CA THR A 56 1.76 15.28 6.75
C THR A 56 2.15 14.88 5.34
N PRO A 57 1.25 14.96 4.34
CA PRO A 57 1.59 14.73 2.95
C PRO A 57 2.52 15.82 2.41
N ASP A 58 3.51 15.43 1.61
CA ASP A 58 4.38 16.29 0.82
C ASP A 58 4.60 15.66 -0.57
N TYR A 59 4.89 16.48 -1.57
CA TYR A 59 4.96 16.05 -2.96
C TYR A 59 6.26 16.54 -3.57
N GLN A 60 7.13 15.59 -3.97
CA GLN A 60 8.46 15.86 -4.51
C GLN A 60 8.74 14.93 -5.70
N TYR A 61 9.73 15.24 -6.51
CA TYR A 61 10.29 14.23 -7.40
C TYR A 61 11.31 13.42 -6.61
N LEU A 62 11.00 12.15 -6.33
CA LEU A 62 11.85 11.29 -5.49
C LEU A 62 13.04 10.69 -6.23
N SER A 63 13.02 10.70 -7.56
CA SER A 63 14.14 10.23 -8.39
C SER A 63 14.06 10.76 -9.81
N HIS A 64 15.19 10.78 -10.52
CA HIS A 64 15.25 11.17 -11.93
C HIS A 64 14.31 10.32 -12.82
N ASN A 65 14.29 9.02 -12.60
CA ASN A 65 13.60 8.04 -13.45
C ASN A 65 12.25 7.56 -12.91
N GLY A 66 11.75 8.11 -11.80
CA GLY A 66 10.47 7.72 -11.20
C GLY A 66 10.48 6.31 -10.56
N VAL A 67 11.64 5.78 -10.19
CA VAL A 67 11.75 4.45 -9.57
C VAL A 67 11.24 4.44 -8.13
N TYR A 68 11.31 5.56 -7.42
CA TYR A 68 10.74 5.74 -6.10
C TYR A 68 9.39 6.43 -6.21
N LEU A 69 8.36 5.86 -5.57
CA LEU A 69 6.98 6.32 -5.64
C LEU A 69 6.53 7.03 -4.38
N GLY A 70 7.04 6.62 -3.24
CA GLY A 70 6.72 7.16 -1.94
C GLY A 70 7.87 7.02 -0.96
N MET A 71 7.74 7.71 0.16
CA MET A 71 8.70 7.68 1.24
C MET A 71 8.01 8.08 2.55
N THR A 72 8.20 7.28 3.59
CA THR A 72 7.80 7.64 4.97
C THR A 72 9.00 8.10 5.77
N VAL A 73 8.90 9.29 6.36
CA VAL A 73 9.92 9.90 7.20
C VAL A 73 9.57 9.65 8.66
N PHE A 74 10.39 8.90 9.38
CA PHE A 74 10.13 8.51 10.78
C PHE A 74 10.71 9.48 11.81
N ASN A 75 11.80 10.18 11.46
CA ASN A 75 12.48 11.12 12.34
C ASN A 75 12.73 12.45 11.63
N ASP A 76 12.77 13.55 12.39
CA ASP A 76 13.15 14.86 11.85
C ASP A 76 14.50 14.76 11.14
N THR A 77 14.59 15.22 9.90
CA THR A 77 15.81 15.17 9.11
C THR A 77 15.91 16.33 8.13
N ASN A 78 17.14 16.70 7.75
CA ASN A 78 17.44 17.65 6.68
C ASN A 78 18.11 16.97 5.48
N LYS A 79 17.99 15.64 5.38
CA LYS A 79 18.68 14.82 4.38
C LYS A 79 17.72 13.96 3.57
N VAL A 80 16.49 14.41 3.33
CA VAL A 80 15.57 13.71 2.43
C VAL A 80 16.06 13.91 0.99
N PRO A 81 16.47 12.86 0.28
CA PRO A 81 16.93 12.97 -1.08
C PRO A 81 15.73 13.20 -2.02
N VAL A 82 15.81 14.24 -2.83
CA VAL A 82 14.84 14.57 -3.87
C VAL A 82 15.57 14.89 -5.17
N PHE A 83 14.86 14.86 -6.29
CA PHE A 83 15.37 15.22 -7.60
C PHE A 83 14.77 16.57 -8.03
N ASP A 84 15.61 17.54 -8.36
CA ASP A 84 15.16 18.78 -8.98
C ASP A 84 15.18 18.65 -10.51
N PRO A 85 14.04 18.63 -11.20
CA PRO A 85 13.98 18.54 -12.65
C PRO A 85 14.49 19.82 -13.37
N ALA A 86 14.48 20.97 -12.68
CA ALA A 86 14.94 22.22 -13.30
C ALA A 86 16.47 22.27 -13.43
N THR A 87 17.17 21.77 -12.41
CA THR A 87 18.65 21.72 -12.40
C THR A 87 19.18 20.36 -12.86
N ASN A 88 18.31 19.35 -12.98
CA ASN A 88 18.65 17.96 -13.27
C ASN A 88 19.64 17.37 -12.24
N ARG A 89 19.45 17.67 -10.96
CA ARG A 89 20.33 17.25 -9.86
C ARG A 89 19.55 16.64 -8.71
N ALA A 90 20.24 15.79 -7.95
CA ALA A 90 19.76 15.37 -6.64
C ALA A 90 20.04 16.47 -5.61
N GLU A 91 19.07 16.73 -4.76
CA GLU A 91 19.13 17.70 -3.68
C GLU A 91 18.65 17.08 -2.36
N TYR A 92 18.86 17.78 -1.25
CA TYR A 92 18.33 17.38 0.04
C TYR A 92 17.37 18.43 0.56
N ILE A 93 16.21 17.98 1.05
CA ILE A 93 15.25 18.82 1.74
C ILE A 93 15.09 18.41 3.21
N SER A 94 14.53 19.31 4.01
CA SER A 94 14.16 19.01 5.39
C SER A 94 12.73 18.45 5.45
N ALA A 95 12.51 17.44 6.28
CA ALA A 95 11.18 16.95 6.60
C ALA A 95 11.07 16.61 8.09
N LYS A 96 9.86 16.70 8.62
CA LYS A 96 9.52 16.31 9.98
C LYS A 96 9.19 14.83 10.05
N ALA A 97 9.29 14.26 11.25
CA ALA A 97 8.74 12.95 11.54
C ALA A 97 7.26 12.87 11.12
N ARG A 98 6.86 11.70 10.60
CA ARG A 98 5.52 11.45 10.08
C ARG A 98 5.15 12.28 8.85
N THR A 99 6.13 12.75 8.08
CA THR A 99 5.92 13.24 6.72
C THR A 99 5.85 12.02 5.77
N VAL A 100 4.82 11.99 4.93
CA VAL A 100 4.71 11.05 3.81
C VAL A 100 4.96 11.81 2.52
N ILE A 101 6.03 11.44 1.80
CA ILE A 101 6.40 12.11 0.56
C ILE A 101 6.01 11.20 -0.61
N ILE A 102 5.24 11.75 -1.53
CA ILE A 102 4.77 11.04 -2.73
C ILE A 102 5.41 11.66 -3.97
N ASP A 103 5.81 10.81 -4.92
CA ASP A 103 6.39 11.30 -6.18
C ASP A 103 5.36 12.12 -6.97
N ASN A 104 5.74 13.34 -7.36
CA ASN A 104 4.88 14.27 -8.08
C ASN A 104 4.24 13.67 -9.35
N ARG A 105 4.88 12.68 -9.99
CA ARG A 105 4.34 12.01 -11.18
C ARG A 105 3.06 11.22 -10.88
N LEU A 106 2.83 10.86 -9.63
CA LEU A 106 1.62 10.15 -9.22
C LEU A 106 0.39 11.06 -9.10
N LEU A 107 0.56 12.39 -9.15
CA LEU A 107 -0.54 13.36 -9.14
C LEU A 107 -1.27 13.46 -10.49
N ASP A 108 -0.73 12.86 -11.55
CA ASP A 108 -1.44 12.71 -12.81
C ASP A 108 -2.64 11.76 -12.65
N GLU A 109 -3.81 12.16 -13.19
CA GLU A 109 -5.05 11.38 -13.04
C GLU A 109 -4.91 9.94 -13.58
N SER A 110 -4.09 9.74 -14.61
CA SER A 110 -3.79 8.39 -15.13
C SER A 110 -3.04 7.50 -14.12
N GLN A 111 -2.46 8.07 -13.08
CA GLN A 111 -1.75 7.36 -12.02
C GLN A 111 -2.57 7.23 -10.72
N ARG A 112 -3.85 7.65 -10.74
CA ARG A 112 -4.72 7.69 -9.55
C ARG A 112 -4.69 6.41 -8.71
N HIS A 113 -4.86 5.24 -9.32
CA HIS A 113 -4.84 3.97 -8.58
C HIS A 113 -3.47 3.68 -7.95
N ARG A 114 -2.39 4.07 -8.64
CA ARG A 114 -1.03 3.91 -8.12
C ARG A 114 -0.77 4.87 -6.97
N TYR A 115 -1.20 6.14 -7.10
CA TYR A 115 -1.16 7.13 -6.04
C TYR A 115 -1.84 6.62 -4.77
N ARG A 116 -3.09 6.18 -4.88
CA ARG A 116 -3.88 5.66 -3.75
C ARG A 116 -3.20 4.47 -3.06
N PHE A 117 -2.67 3.54 -3.85
CA PHE A 117 -1.98 2.36 -3.31
C PHE A 117 -0.67 2.74 -2.62
N THR A 118 0.12 3.63 -3.23
CA THR A 118 1.38 4.13 -2.63
C THR A 118 1.12 4.86 -1.33
N LEU A 119 0.11 5.74 -1.29
CA LEU A 119 -0.24 6.48 -0.07
C LEU A 119 -0.65 5.53 1.07
N GLY A 120 -1.46 4.52 0.78
CA GLY A 120 -1.82 3.47 1.74
C GLY A 120 -0.63 2.61 2.18
N HIS A 121 0.33 2.35 1.28
CA HIS A 121 1.57 1.63 1.57
C HIS A 121 2.45 2.41 2.56
N GLU A 122 2.65 3.71 2.33
CA GLU A 122 3.40 4.57 3.23
C GLU A 122 2.73 4.69 4.61
N GLY A 123 1.40 4.78 4.65
CA GLY A 123 0.65 4.67 5.91
C GLY A 123 0.85 3.33 6.62
N GLY A 124 1.02 2.26 5.86
CA GLY A 124 1.37 0.93 6.37
C GLY A 124 2.74 0.92 7.06
N HIS A 125 3.71 1.62 6.51
CA HIS A 125 5.01 1.79 7.15
C HIS A 125 4.91 2.59 8.44
N ASP A 126 4.16 3.68 8.48
CA ASP A 126 3.95 4.46 9.72
C ASP A 126 3.32 3.60 10.82
N ILE A 127 2.29 2.82 10.49
CA ILE A 127 1.56 1.97 11.45
C ILE A 127 2.42 0.83 11.99
N PHE A 128 3.15 0.13 11.13
CA PHE A 128 3.82 -1.11 11.50
C PHE A 128 5.29 -0.96 11.84
N HIS A 129 5.98 0.02 11.25
CA HIS A 129 7.44 0.05 11.27
C HIS A 129 8.02 1.25 12.00
N SER A 130 7.19 2.18 12.50
CA SER A 130 7.66 3.34 13.27
C SER A 130 8.52 2.93 14.48
N GLY A 131 8.18 1.81 15.14
CA GLY A 131 8.98 1.27 16.25
C GLY A 131 10.39 0.80 15.83
N TYR A 132 10.54 0.24 14.63
CA TYR A 132 11.84 -0.19 14.10
C TYR A 132 12.73 1.01 13.76
N PHE A 133 12.14 2.07 13.18
CA PHE A 133 12.86 3.27 12.75
C PHE A 133 12.94 4.36 13.84
N SER A 134 12.35 4.14 15.02
CA SER A 134 12.42 5.10 16.11
C SER A 134 13.86 5.35 16.52
N TYR A 135 14.27 6.61 16.49
CA TYR A 135 15.57 7.04 16.94
C TYR A 135 15.67 6.84 18.46
N ASN A 136 16.59 5.98 18.90
CA ASN A 136 16.97 5.85 20.29
C ASN A 136 18.33 6.51 20.51
N PRO A 137 18.39 7.73 21.08
CA PRO A 137 19.65 8.44 21.31
C PRO A 137 20.61 7.67 22.26
N ASP A 138 20.08 6.77 23.09
CA ASP A 138 20.89 5.98 24.04
C ASP A 138 21.54 4.74 23.37
N GLN A 139 21.16 4.41 22.14
CA GLN A 139 21.73 3.32 21.33
C GLN A 139 22.79 3.79 20.31
N VAL A 140 23.26 5.03 20.41
CA VAL A 140 24.36 5.51 19.57
C VAL A 140 25.62 4.74 19.95
N SER A 141 25.90 3.66 19.26
CA SER A 141 27.21 3.02 19.28
C SER A 141 28.21 3.98 18.64
N ILE A 142 29.30 4.26 19.34
CA ILE A 142 30.41 5.11 18.85
C ILE A 142 31.08 4.54 17.57
N PHE A 143 30.63 3.37 17.10
CA PHE A 143 31.16 2.64 15.94
C PHE A 143 30.14 2.44 14.80
N ASP A 144 28.88 2.88 14.96
CA ASP A 144 27.85 2.74 13.93
C ASP A 144 27.69 4.05 13.15
N ASP A 145 28.38 4.10 12.01
CA ASP A 145 28.03 5.05 10.93
C ASP A 145 26.70 4.68 10.23
N GLU A 146 26.08 3.55 10.57
CA GLU A 146 24.78 3.09 10.13
C GLU A 146 23.71 3.38 11.19
N LEU A 147 23.43 4.66 11.43
CA LEU A 147 22.16 5.07 12.03
C LEU A 147 21.04 4.51 11.15
N SER A 148 20.05 3.84 11.77
CA SER A 148 18.83 3.41 11.08
C SER A 148 18.35 4.56 10.19
N ALA A 149 18.21 4.32 8.90
CA ALA A 149 17.80 5.36 7.97
C ALA A 149 16.53 6.02 8.51
N PRO A 150 16.46 7.36 8.64
CA PRO A 150 15.31 8.04 9.23
C PRO A 150 14.06 7.94 8.35
N MET A 151 14.12 7.17 7.28
CA MET A 151 13.08 7.03 6.25
C MET A 151 13.15 5.66 5.57
N ILE A 152 12.02 5.24 5.03
CA ILE A 152 11.92 4.09 4.10
C ILE A 152 11.37 4.57 2.76
N GLN A 153 11.88 4.03 1.65
CA GLN A 153 11.50 4.41 0.28
C GLN A 153 10.79 3.26 -0.41
N CYS A 154 9.54 3.50 -0.83
CA CYS A 154 8.81 2.59 -1.71
C CYS A 154 9.32 2.71 -3.16
N ARG A 155 9.71 1.59 -3.76
CA ARG A 155 10.12 1.53 -5.18
C ARG A 155 8.95 1.15 -6.06
N VAL A 156 9.05 1.51 -7.34
CA VAL A 156 8.23 0.87 -8.38
C VAL A 156 8.43 -0.62 -8.24
N ASP A 157 7.33 -1.33 -7.95
CA ASP A 157 7.36 -2.77 -7.81
C ASP A 157 7.71 -3.41 -9.16
N ASN A 158 8.97 -3.75 -9.35
CA ASN A 158 9.43 -4.58 -10.46
C ASN A 158 9.07 -6.07 -10.25
N GLY A 159 7.88 -6.29 -9.69
CA GLY A 159 7.38 -7.58 -9.21
C GLY A 159 7.88 -7.85 -7.80
N MET A 160 6.92 -7.96 -6.83
CA MET A 160 7.19 -8.42 -5.48
C MET A 160 8.34 -9.39 -5.48
N THR A 161 9.39 -9.02 -4.83
CA THR A 161 10.66 -9.73 -4.73
C THR A 161 10.63 -11.05 -5.49
N ASN A 162 11.37 -11.18 -6.61
CA ASN A 162 11.56 -12.46 -7.32
C ASN A 162 12.09 -13.59 -6.40
N LYS A 163 12.13 -13.33 -5.08
CA LYS A 163 12.39 -14.28 -4.01
C LYS A 163 11.10 -15.05 -3.72
N SER A 164 10.76 -16.00 -4.59
CA SER A 164 9.64 -16.92 -4.36
C SER A 164 9.76 -17.73 -3.06
N ASP A 165 10.96 -17.78 -2.47
CA ASP A 165 11.27 -18.49 -1.24
C ASP A 165 11.38 -17.49 -0.07
N THR A 166 10.30 -17.39 0.71
CA THR A 166 10.22 -16.50 1.89
C THR A 166 11.26 -16.82 2.99
N ARG A 167 11.90 -17.99 2.96
CA ARG A 167 12.99 -18.33 3.88
C ARG A 167 14.25 -17.50 3.64
N LYS A 168 14.34 -16.82 2.51
CA LYS A 168 15.44 -15.93 2.12
C LYS A 168 15.11 -14.45 2.32
N TRP A 169 13.94 -14.16 2.89
CA TRP A 169 13.51 -12.79 3.13
C TRP A 169 14.27 -12.22 4.33
N ASP A 170 14.81 -11.02 4.15
CA ASP A 170 15.31 -10.19 5.22
C ASP A 170 14.19 -9.35 5.86
N ASP A 171 14.53 -8.55 6.86
CA ASP A 171 13.54 -7.73 7.55
C ASP A 171 12.93 -6.65 6.65
N HIS A 172 13.68 -6.13 5.69
CA HIS A 172 13.18 -5.17 4.71
C HIS A 172 12.13 -5.83 3.79
N ASP A 173 12.38 -7.03 3.27
CA ASP A 173 11.41 -7.78 2.46
C ASP A 173 10.10 -8.00 3.25
N TRP A 174 10.20 -8.32 4.54
CA TRP A 174 9.02 -8.49 5.40
C TRP A 174 8.27 -7.20 5.63
N MET A 175 8.95 -6.08 5.88
CA MET A 175 8.32 -4.77 6.06
C MET A 175 7.59 -4.31 4.79
N GLU A 176 8.21 -4.44 3.62
CA GLU A 176 7.58 -4.14 2.34
C GLU A 176 6.33 -4.98 2.10
N TRP A 177 6.42 -6.29 2.38
CA TRP A 177 5.29 -7.19 2.27
C TRP A 177 4.14 -6.81 3.21
N GLN A 178 4.43 -6.44 4.46
CA GLN A 178 3.44 -6.01 5.45
C GLN A 178 2.75 -4.71 5.01
N ALA A 179 3.49 -3.71 4.56
CA ALA A 179 2.96 -2.43 4.09
C ALA A 179 2.05 -2.62 2.86
N ASN A 180 2.47 -3.43 1.89
CA ASN A 180 1.68 -3.78 0.71
C ASN A 180 0.36 -4.47 1.09
N HIS A 181 0.39 -5.42 2.04
CA HIS A 181 -0.81 -6.14 2.48
C HIS A 181 -1.75 -5.24 3.28
N LEU A 182 -1.23 -4.32 4.11
CA LEU A 182 -2.08 -3.39 4.84
C LEU A 182 -2.74 -2.38 3.89
N SER A 183 -2.00 -1.82 2.93
CA SER A 183 -2.57 -0.96 1.88
C SER A 183 -3.73 -1.67 1.16
N ALA A 184 -3.51 -2.91 0.72
CA ALA A 184 -4.56 -3.70 0.07
C ALA A 184 -5.74 -4.01 1.00
N ALA A 185 -5.50 -4.24 2.30
CA ALA A 185 -6.55 -4.53 3.28
C ALA A 185 -7.40 -3.30 3.64
N VAL A 186 -6.80 -2.12 3.68
CA VAL A 186 -7.50 -0.85 3.91
C VAL A 186 -8.29 -0.43 2.68
N LEU A 187 -7.65 -0.40 1.50
CA LEU A 187 -8.29 0.00 0.24
C LEU A 187 -9.40 -0.96 -0.20
N MET A 188 -9.25 -2.25 0.09
CA MET A 188 -10.15 -3.33 -0.30
C MET A 188 -10.45 -4.22 0.90
N PRO A 189 -11.28 -3.79 1.86
CA PRO A 189 -11.59 -4.58 3.06
C PRO A 189 -12.17 -5.94 2.71
N LYS A 190 -11.83 -6.94 3.51
CA LYS A 190 -12.19 -8.34 3.26
C LYS A 190 -13.70 -8.59 3.31
N THR A 191 -14.37 -8.05 4.32
CA THR A 191 -15.80 -8.33 4.57
C THR A 191 -16.70 -7.95 3.39
N PRO A 192 -16.66 -6.70 2.84
CA PRO A 192 -17.48 -6.35 1.70
C PRO A 192 -17.14 -7.16 0.44
N ILE A 193 -15.87 -7.49 0.20
CA ILE A 193 -15.49 -8.36 -0.94
C ILE A 193 -16.10 -9.75 -0.80
N ILE A 194 -16.04 -10.36 0.38
CA ILE A 194 -16.65 -11.67 0.62
C ILE A 194 -18.17 -11.62 0.45
N GLN A 195 -18.83 -10.53 0.86
CA GLN A 195 -20.28 -10.35 0.65
C GLN A 195 -20.62 -10.25 -0.85
N MET A 196 -19.84 -9.44 -1.60
CA MET A 196 -19.97 -9.34 -3.06
C MET A 196 -19.76 -10.70 -3.73
N ALA A 197 -18.71 -11.45 -3.34
CA ALA A 197 -18.43 -12.77 -3.90
C ALA A 197 -19.57 -13.78 -3.61
N LYS A 198 -20.14 -13.76 -2.40
CA LYS A 198 -21.29 -14.60 -2.04
C LYS A 198 -22.52 -14.32 -2.90
N TYR A 199 -22.76 -13.05 -3.24
CA TYR A 199 -23.86 -12.68 -4.13
C TYR A 199 -23.72 -13.30 -5.52
N HIS A 200 -22.51 -13.38 -6.06
CA HIS A 200 -22.23 -14.03 -7.35
C HIS A 200 -22.31 -15.57 -7.25
N GLY A 201 -21.98 -16.14 -6.09
CA GLY A 201 -22.05 -17.59 -5.84
C GLY A 201 -21.24 -18.41 -6.83
N ASP A 202 -21.86 -19.52 -7.30
CA ASP A 202 -21.21 -20.47 -8.22
C ASP A 202 -20.86 -19.89 -9.60
N LYS A 203 -21.39 -18.73 -9.97
CA LYS A 203 -21.05 -18.05 -11.24
C LYS A 203 -19.57 -17.69 -11.31
N LEU A 204 -18.91 -17.46 -10.16
CA LEU A 204 -17.48 -17.16 -10.12
C LEU A 204 -16.57 -18.33 -10.55
N LYS A 205 -17.12 -19.53 -10.71
CA LYS A 205 -16.40 -20.67 -11.28
C LYS A 205 -16.14 -20.54 -12.79
N TYR A 206 -16.87 -19.65 -13.47
CA TYR A 206 -16.73 -19.42 -14.90
C TYR A 206 -15.80 -18.21 -15.16
N PRO A 207 -14.74 -18.39 -16.01
CA PRO A 207 -13.75 -17.33 -16.24
C PRO A 207 -14.34 -15.97 -16.65
N PRO A 208 -15.32 -15.86 -17.56
CA PRO A 208 -15.92 -14.56 -17.90
C PRO A 208 -16.58 -13.88 -16.70
N SER A 209 -17.31 -14.64 -15.86
CA SER A 209 -17.96 -14.08 -14.64
C SER A 209 -16.93 -13.65 -13.61
N MET A 210 -15.82 -14.36 -13.50
CA MET A 210 -14.70 -13.97 -12.64
C MET A 210 -14.03 -12.69 -13.15
N GLY A 211 -13.81 -12.55 -14.46
CA GLY A 211 -13.29 -11.32 -15.06
C GLY A 211 -14.19 -10.11 -14.77
N MET A 212 -15.51 -10.27 -14.93
CA MET A 212 -16.48 -9.22 -14.57
C MET A 212 -16.46 -8.89 -13.08
N PHE A 213 -16.30 -9.88 -12.21
CA PHE A 213 -16.20 -9.66 -10.77
C PHE A 213 -14.92 -8.91 -10.38
N ILE A 214 -13.77 -9.24 -11.00
CA ILE A 214 -12.52 -8.49 -10.82
C ILE A 214 -12.72 -7.03 -11.23
N ALA A 215 -13.32 -6.77 -12.40
CA ALA A 215 -13.61 -5.42 -12.87
C ALA A 215 -14.56 -4.68 -11.92
N GLN A 216 -15.59 -5.35 -11.40
CA GLN A 216 -16.48 -4.79 -10.39
C GLN A 216 -15.75 -4.40 -9.11
N VAL A 217 -14.88 -5.26 -8.56
CA VAL A 217 -14.08 -4.95 -7.36
C VAL A 217 -13.16 -3.76 -7.64
N SER A 218 -12.50 -3.75 -8.80
CA SER A 218 -11.63 -2.64 -9.22
C SER A 218 -12.41 -1.31 -9.24
N ALA A 219 -13.58 -1.27 -9.86
CA ALA A 219 -14.41 -0.07 -9.96
C ALA A 219 -14.99 0.37 -8.60
N VAL A 220 -15.52 -0.58 -7.81
CA VAL A 220 -16.15 -0.27 -6.52
C VAL A 220 -15.16 0.31 -5.51
N PHE A 221 -13.94 -0.17 -5.48
CA PHE A 221 -12.93 0.29 -4.51
C PHE A 221 -11.94 1.31 -5.10
N ASP A 222 -12.10 1.71 -6.35
CA ASP A 222 -11.21 2.65 -7.05
C ASP A 222 -9.74 2.22 -6.96
N VAL A 223 -9.47 1.00 -7.44
CA VAL A 223 -8.14 0.39 -7.49
C VAL A 223 -7.88 -0.21 -8.87
N SER A 224 -6.61 -0.48 -9.20
CA SER A 224 -6.29 -1.13 -10.48
C SER A 224 -6.82 -2.57 -10.54
N VAL A 225 -7.11 -3.04 -11.76
CA VAL A 225 -7.49 -4.45 -12.02
C VAL A 225 -6.44 -5.41 -11.47
N THR A 226 -5.15 -5.07 -11.56
CA THR A 226 -4.05 -5.86 -10.99
C THR A 226 -4.13 -5.95 -9.47
N ALA A 227 -4.38 -4.82 -8.79
CA ALA A 227 -4.52 -4.79 -7.34
C ALA A 227 -5.74 -5.61 -6.88
N ALA A 228 -6.90 -5.43 -7.55
CA ALA A 228 -8.10 -6.23 -7.28
C ALA A 228 -7.85 -7.74 -7.47
N THR A 229 -7.19 -8.11 -8.56
CA THR A 229 -6.82 -9.50 -8.83
C THR A 229 -5.95 -10.11 -7.74
N ASN A 230 -4.89 -9.40 -7.34
CA ASN A 230 -3.98 -9.86 -6.31
C ASN A 230 -4.71 -9.99 -4.96
N ARG A 231 -5.57 -9.03 -4.64
CA ARG A 231 -6.39 -9.07 -3.42
C ARG A 231 -7.33 -10.28 -3.41
N LEU A 232 -8.01 -10.58 -4.51
CA LEU A 232 -8.89 -11.74 -4.62
C LEU A 232 -8.14 -13.07 -4.53
N LYS A 233 -6.91 -13.14 -5.04
CA LYS A 233 -5.99 -14.29 -4.84
C LYS A 233 -5.60 -14.44 -3.37
N ASP A 234 -5.26 -13.36 -2.70
CA ASP A 234 -4.88 -13.36 -1.30
C ASP A 234 -6.03 -13.77 -0.37
N LEU A 235 -7.26 -13.40 -0.72
CA LEU A 235 -8.48 -13.83 -0.02
C LEU A 235 -8.92 -15.26 -0.40
N GLY A 236 -8.24 -15.94 -1.32
CA GLY A 236 -8.56 -17.28 -1.76
C GLY A 236 -9.83 -17.40 -2.62
N ILE A 237 -10.35 -16.28 -3.14
CA ILE A 237 -11.51 -16.24 -4.05
C ILE A 237 -11.08 -16.70 -5.45
N ILE A 238 -9.88 -16.31 -5.87
CA ILE A 238 -9.20 -16.80 -7.06
C ILE A 238 -8.09 -17.75 -6.63
N ARG A 239 -7.99 -18.93 -7.27
CA ARG A 239 -6.88 -19.86 -7.02
C ARG A 239 -5.58 -19.29 -7.58
N ARG A 240 -4.49 -19.43 -6.84
CA ARG A 240 -3.16 -18.95 -7.28
C ARG A 240 -2.66 -19.64 -8.56
N SER A 241 -3.10 -20.87 -8.81
CA SER A 241 -2.78 -21.64 -10.02
C SER A 241 -3.60 -21.22 -11.24
N ASP A 242 -4.67 -20.44 -11.06
CA ASP A 242 -5.48 -20.01 -12.17
C ASP A 242 -4.73 -18.90 -12.93
N THR A 243 -4.15 -19.28 -14.06
CA THR A 243 -3.56 -18.38 -15.05
C THR A 243 -4.67 -17.70 -15.88
N THR A 244 -5.74 -17.27 -15.23
CA THR A 244 -6.86 -16.62 -15.92
C THR A 244 -6.32 -15.37 -16.62
N ASP A 245 -6.53 -15.32 -17.91
CA ASP A 245 -6.18 -14.15 -18.73
C ASP A 245 -7.03 -12.94 -18.28
N TYR A 246 -6.40 -12.04 -17.55
CA TYR A 246 -7.05 -10.81 -17.03
C TYR A 246 -7.24 -9.74 -18.08
N SER A 247 -6.81 -9.98 -19.33
CA SER A 247 -7.06 -9.11 -20.48
C SER A 247 -8.56 -8.81 -20.62
N TYR A 248 -9.41 -9.78 -20.27
CA TYR A 248 -10.86 -9.61 -20.29
C TYR A 248 -11.37 -8.60 -19.27
N ALA A 249 -10.83 -8.58 -18.05
CA ALA A 249 -11.19 -7.60 -17.03
C ALA A 249 -10.74 -6.18 -17.42
N SER A 250 -9.53 -6.04 -17.97
CA SER A 250 -9.03 -4.77 -18.51
C SER A 250 -9.87 -4.28 -19.67
N ALA A 251 -10.24 -5.15 -20.62
CA ALA A 251 -11.08 -4.78 -21.75
C ALA A 251 -12.49 -4.29 -21.33
N ILE A 252 -13.06 -4.87 -20.25
CA ILE A 252 -14.34 -4.38 -19.70
C ILE A 252 -14.18 -2.96 -19.12
N MET A 253 -13.10 -2.70 -18.38
CA MET A 253 -12.83 -1.38 -17.79
C MET A 253 -12.61 -0.32 -18.87
N ASP A 254 -11.87 -0.65 -19.93
CA ASP A 254 -11.67 0.24 -21.08
C ASP A 254 -13.00 0.55 -21.77
N PHE A 255 -13.90 -0.44 -21.92
CA PHE A 255 -15.22 -0.24 -22.50
C PHE A 255 -16.12 0.64 -21.64
N VAL A 256 -16.11 0.45 -20.31
CA VAL A 256 -16.90 1.27 -19.36
C VAL A 256 -16.38 2.71 -19.32
N GLY A 257 -15.06 2.91 -19.37
CA GLY A 257 -14.44 4.23 -19.43
C GLY A 257 -14.78 5.02 -20.69
N VAL A 258 -14.95 4.35 -21.83
CA VAL A 258 -15.37 4.99 -23.11
C VAL A 258 -16.84 5.38 -23.13
N VAL A 259 -17.70 4.67 -22.39
CA VAL A 259 -19.16 4.96 -22.34
C VAL A 259 -19.51 6.01 -21.29
N GLY A 260 -18.58 6.28 -20.34
CA GLY A 260 -18.74 7.28 -19.26
C GLY A 260 -18.07 8.63 -19.52
N SER A 261 -17.42 8.81 -20.65
CA SER A 261 -16.86 10.07 -21.18
C SER A 261 -17.76 10.60 -22.29
#